data_d88867219acb2894a3f249b742f2ef01
#
_entry.id   d88867219acb2894a3f249b742f2ef01
#
_cell.length_a   1.000
_cell.length_b   1.000
_cell.length_c   1.000
_cell.angle_alpha   90.00
_cell.angle_beta   90.00
_cell.angle_gamma   90.00
#
_symmetry.space_group_name_H-M   'P 1'
#
loop_
_entity.id
_entity.type
_entity.pdbx_description
1 polymer ?
#
loop_
_entity_poly.entity_id
_entity_poly.type
_entity_poly.pdbx_seq_one_letter_code
_entity_poly.pdbx_strand_id
1 'polypeptide(L)'
;MKNIEYIINKLRDMHGKPRCELIWDNALELTVATVLSAQCTDERVNKVTSSLFKKYKSLQDYINAPDEELEEDIKPTGFYKNKAKSIKNIAREILEKFSGTVPADIDTFATIKGIGRKSASLITGIAYNIPAVIVDTHVARVSGRIGLTIKINLTKLKKILKI
;
A
#
# COMPACT_ATOMS: atom_id res chain seq x y z
N MET A 1 -4.65 -32.59 5.73
CA MET A 1 -4.75 -31.14 5.44
C MET A 1 -5.58 -30.50 6.54
N LYS A 2 -5.06 -29.46 7.22
CA LYS A 2 -5.89 -28.69 8.17
C LYS A 2 -7.03 -28.07 7.36
N ASN A 3 -8.25 -28.11 7.91
CA ASN A 3 -9.42 -27.57 7.23
C ASN A 3 -9.27 -26.04 7.08
N ILE A 4 -8.85 -25.60 5.88
CA ILE A 4 -8.61 -24.17 5.56
C ILE A 4 -9.89 -23.37 5.78
N GLU A 5 -11.03 -23.93 5.43
CA GLU A 5 -12.33 -23.30 5.58
C GLU A 5 -12.66 -23.02 7.06
N TYR A 6 -12.40 -23.99 7.94
CA TYR A 6 -12.52 -23.80 9.38
C TYR A 6 -11.63 -22.66 9.89
N ILE A 7 -10.37 -22.59 9.43
CA ILE A 7 -9.44 -21.53 9.83
C ILE A 7 -9.95 -20.15 9.36
N ILE A 8 -10.38 -20.04 8.09
CA ILE A 8 -10.91 -18.79 7.53
C ILE A 8 -12.17 -18.35 8.32
N ASN A 9 -13.08 -19.25 8.59
CA ASN A 9 -14.29 -18.94 9.35
C ASN A 9 -13.96 -18.47 10.77
N LYS A 10 -13.04 -19.12 11.46
CA LYS A 10 -12.57 -18.68 12.77
C LYS A 10 -11.91 -17.30 12.73
N LEU A 11 -11.10 -17.00 11.72
CA LEU A 11 -10.52 -15.67 11.57
C LEU A 11 -11.59 -14.60 11.31
N ARG A 12 -12.63 -14.92 10.52
CA ARG A 12 -13.78 -14.03 10.30
C ARG A 12 -14.56 -13.77 11.57
N ASP A 13 -14.81 -14.82 12.35
CA ASP A 13 -15.52 -14.71 13.64
C ASP A 13 -14.75 -13.83 14.64
N MET A 14 -13.42 -13.94 14.66
CA MET A 14 -12.57 -13.22 15.60
C MET A 14 -12.33 -11.75 15.21
N HIS A 15 -12.19 -11.46 13.92
CA HIS A 15 -11.72 -10.16 13.43
C HIS A 15 -12.74 -9.41 12.57
N GLY A 16 -13.88 -10.04 12.24
CA GLY A 16 -14.87 -9.46 11.34
C GLY A 16 -14.32 -9.25 9.93
N LYS A 17 -14.86 -8.25 9.25
CA LYS A 17 -14.38 -7.86 7.91
C LYS A 17 -13.21 -6.90 8.05
N PRO A 18 -11.99 -7.29 7.65
CA PRO A 18 -10.83 -6.41 7.74
C PRO A 18 -11.03 -5.16 6.88
N ARG A 19 -10.56 -4.03 7.38
CA ARG A 19 -10.57 -2.74 6.67
C ARG A 19 -9.17 -2.18 6.60
N CYS A 20 -8.90 -1.37 5.58
CA CYS A 20 -7.70 -0.56 5.53
C CYS A 20 -7.79 0.50 6.62
N GLU A 21 -6.75 0.63 7.45
CA GLU A 21 -6.68 1.64 8.51
C GLU A 21 -6.27 3.01 7.99
N LEU A 22 -5.65 3.08 6.80
CA LEU A 22 -5.35 4.33 6.13
C LEU A 22 -6.64 4.99 5.63
N ILE A 23 -6.76 6.31 5.82
CA ILE A 23 -7.89 7.13 5.36
C ILE A 23 -7.55 7.70 3.98
N TRP A 24 -8.42 7.47 3.02
CA TRP A 24 -8.25 7.87 1.62
C TRP A 24 -9.60 7.92 0.91
N ASP A 25 -9.73 8.77 -0.11
CA ASP A 25 -10.94 8.90 -0.94
C ASP A 25 -10.74 8.37 -2.37
N ASN A 26 -9.50 8.31 -2.85
CA ASN A 26 -9.17 7.86 -4.21
C ASN A 26 -7.84 7.12 -4.27
N ALA A 27 -7.54 6.47 -5.41
CA ALA A 27 -6.35 5.65 -5.59
C ALA A 27 -5.03 6.44 -5.48
N LEU A 28 -5.02 7.73 -5.83
CA LEU A 28 -3.85 8.60 -5.65
C LEU A 28 -3.56 8.81 -4.16
N GLU A 29 -4.58 9.15 -3.39
CA GLU A 29 -4.45 9.34 -1.94
C GLU A 29 -3.98 8.07 -1.25
N LEU A 30 -4.56 6.90 -1.60
CA LEU A 30 -4.10 5.61 -1.09
C LEU A 30 -2.65 5.33 -1.47
N THR A 31 -2.23 5.70 -2.68
CA THR A 31 -0.83 5.57 -3.12
C THR A 31 0.10 6.40 -2.25
N VAL A 32 -0.22 7.68 -2.05
CA VAL A 32 0.56 8.59 -1.21
C VAL A 32 0.59 8.09 0.23
N ALA A 33 -0.57 7.75 0.83
CA ALA A 33 -0.65 7.22 2.18
C ALA A 33 0.20 5.94 2.35
N THR A 34 0.19 5.05 1.34
CA THR A 34 1.01 3.83 1.34
C THR A 34 2.51 4.14 1.32
N VAL A 35 2.95 5.16 0.58
CA VAL A 35 4.35 5.61 0.61
C VAL A 35 4.71 6.17 1.99
N LEU A 36 3.81 6.94 2.58
CA LEU A 36 4.02 7.54 3.90
C LEU A 36 4.01 6.52 5.03
N SER A 37 3.30 5.38 4.90
CA SER A 37 3.21 4.33 5.93
C SER A 37 4.50 3.50 6.06
N ALA A 38 5.45 3.61 5.13
CA ALA A 38 6.74 2.94 5.26
C ALA A 38 7.46 3.39 6.55
N GLN A 39 7.64 2.45 7.50
CA GLN A 39 8.23 2.68 8.83
C GLN A 39 7.52 3.80 9.63
N CYS A 40 6.22 3.92 9.48
CA CYS A 40 5.38 4.88 10.20
C CYS A 40 4.06 4.21 10.58
N THR A 41 3.46 4.61 11.70
CA THR A 41 2.15 4.11 12.13
C THR A 41 1.03 4.72 11.29
N ASP A 42 -0.03 3.95 11.02
CA ASP A 42 -1.17 4.41 10.23
C ASP A 42 -1.87 5.62 10.88
N GLU A 43 -1.95 5.65 12.22
CA GLU A 43 -2.47 6.81 12.97
C GLU A 43 -1.70 8.10 12.62
N ARG A 44 -0.38 8.04 12.61
CA ARG A 44 0.47 9.21 12.27
C ARG A 44 0.33 9.60 10.81
N VAL A 45 0.26 8.62 9.92
CA VAL A 45 -0.01 8.86 8.49
C VAL A 45 -1.33 9.57 8.33
N ASN A 46 -2.42 9.06 8.93
CA ASN A 46 -3.75 9.65 8.84
C ASN A 46 -3.79 11.09 9.37
N LYS A 47 -3.06 11.37 10.45
CA LYS A 47 -2.95 12.73 10.99
C LYS A 47 -2.30 13.69 9.99
N VAL A 48 -1.26 13.25 9.28
CA VAL A 48 -0.56 14.06 8.27
C VAL A 48 -1.40 14.20 7.01
N THR A 49 -1.98 13.09 6.52
CA THR A 49 -2.74 13.09 5.26
C THR A 49 -4.03 13.89 5.35
N SER A 50 -4.61 14.08 6.54
CA SER A 50 -5.81 14.90 6.72
C SER A 50 -5.66 16.36 6.26
N SER A 51 -4.47 16.93 6.37
CA SER A 51 -4.13 18.26 5.83
C SER A 51 -3.52 18.16 4.43
N LEU A 52 -2.68 17.15 4.20
CA LEU A 52 -1.98 16.96 2.95
C LEU A 52 -2.94 16.82 1.75
N PHE A 53 -3.99 16.01 1.88
CA PHE A 53 -4.97 15.78 0.80
C PHE A 53 -5.90 16.95 0.54
N LYS A 54 -6.02 17.89 1.50
CA LYS A 54 -6.70 19.17 1.26
C LYS A 54 -5.86 20.11 0.42
N LYS A 55 -4.53 20.02 0.56
CA LYS A 55 -3.56 20.88 -0.11
C LYS A 55 -3.18 20.36 -1.49
N TYR A 56 -2.94 19.05 -1.62
CA TYR A 56 -2.53 18.39 -2.86
C TYR A 56 -3.61 17.44 -3.35
N LYS A 57 -4.43 17.91 -4.29
CA LYS A 57 -5.62 17.18 -4.79
C LYS A 57 -5.36 16.40 -6.07
N SER A 58 -4.29 16.73 -6.78
CA SER A 58 -3.95 16.16 -8.08
C SER A 58 -2.49 15.72 -8.15
N LEU A 59 -2.16 14.89 -9.15
CA LEU A 59 -0.78 14.54 -9.46
C LEU A 59 0.07 15.77 -9.73
N GLN A 60 -0.52 16.76 -10.42
CA GLN A 60 0.17 17.99 -10.78
C GLN A 60 0.54 18.83 -9.55
N ASP A 61 -0.29 18.83 -8.51
CA ASP A 61 0.00 19.55 -7.27
C ASP A 61 1.25 18.98 -6.60
N TYR A 62 1.37 17.63 -6.53
CA TYR A 62 2.58 16.98 -6.00
C TYR A 62 3.82 17.24 -6.86
N ILE A 63 3.68 17.25 -8.18
CA ILE A 63 4.79 17.50 -9.11
C ILE A 63 5.32 18.94 -8.96
N ASN A 64 4.40 19.90 -8.85
CA ASN A 64 4.71 21.33 -8.81
C ASN A 64 5.08 21.84 -7.41
N ALA A 65 4.78 21.08 -6.36
CA ALA A 65 5.13 21.47 -5.01
C ALA A 65 6.63 21.77 -4.88
N PRO A 66 7.07 22.87 -4.24
CA PRO A 66 8.45 23.02 -3.82
C PRO A 66 8.91 21.84 -2.96
N ASP A 67 10.15 21.39 -3.12
CA ASP A 67 10.64 20.19 -2.39
C ASP A 67 10.61 20.43 -0.90
N GLU A 68 11.04 21.60 -0.45
CA GLU A 68 11.07 21.97 0.98
C GLU A 68 9.68 22.01 1.59
N GLU A 69 8.69 22.45 0.82
CA GLU A 69 7.30 22.54 1.29
C GLU A 69 6.69 21.17 1.48
N LEU A 70 6.81 20.29 0.48
CA LEU A 70 6.31 18.92 0.58
C LEU A 70 7.03 18.12 1.69
N GLU A 71 8.34 18.33 1.81
CA GLU A 71 9.16 17.71 2.86
C GLU A 71 8.67 18.12 4.27
N GLU A 72 8.39 19.39 4.50
CA GLU A 72 7.90 19.89 5.79
C GLU A 72 6.49 19.35 6.09
N ASP A 73 5.59 19.34 5.09
CA ASP A 73 4.23 18.83 5.23
C ASP A 73 4.19 17.36 5.66
N ILE A 74 5.14 16.54 5.19
CA ILE A 74 5.19 15.09 5.51
C ILE A 74 6.23 14.72 6.55
N LYS A 75 6.95 15.68 7.11
CA LYS A 75 8.07 15.48 8.06
C LYS A 75 7.75 14.57 9.24
N PRO A 76 6.54 14.64 9.86
CA PRO A 76 6.21 13.77 10.98
C PRO A 76 6.19 12.28 10.64
N THR A 77 6.14 11.90 9.35
CA THR A 77 6.13 10.49 8.94
C THR A 77 7.51 9.83 8.93
N GLY A 78 8.59 10.60 9.15
CA GLY A 78 9.98 10.13 9.06
C GLY A 78 10.45 9.84 7.63
N PHE A 79 11.76 9.81 7.40
CA PHE A 79 12.37 9.62 6.07
C PHE A 79 11.78 10.53 4.98
N TYR A 80 11.31 11.69 5.38
CA TYR A 80 10.48 12.60 4.60
C TYR A 80 11.13 13.03 3.27
N LYS A 81 12.43 13.29 3.22
CA LYS A 81 13.15 13.64 1.97
C LYS A 81 13.02 12.54 0.90
N ASN A 82 13.23 11.28 1.30
CA ASN A 82 13.11 10.16 0.38
C ASN A 82 11.65 9.92 0.00
N LYS A 83 10.71 10.10 0.94
CA LYS A 83 9.28 9.97 0.69
C LYS A 83 8.76 11.06 -0.25
N ALA A 84 9.13 12.32 -0.04
CA ALA A 84 8.77 13.43 -0.93
C ALA A 84 9.26 13.17 -2.36
N LYS A 85 10.54 12.80 -2.51
CA LYS A 85 11.11 12.44 -3.81
C LYS A 85 10.37 11.26 -4.47
N SER A 86 10.00 10.24 -3.67
CA SER A 86 9.24 9.09 -4.18
C SER A 86 7.85 9.49 -4.63
N ILE A 87 7.12 10.28 -3.85
CA ILE A 87 5.78 10.77 -4.20
C ILE A 87 5.82 11.56 -5.51
N LYS A 88 6.75 12.50 -5.66
CA LYS A 88 6.89 13.30 -6.89
C LYS A 88 7.23 12.44 -8.11
N ASN A 89 8.12 11.46 -7.96
CA ASN A 89 8.46 10.54 -9.04
C ASN A 89 7.27 9.67 -9.44
N ILE A 90 6.56 9.11 -8.49
CA ILE A 90 5.35 8.32 -8.73
C ILE A 90 4.30 9.16 -9.45
N ALA A 91 4.08 10.40 -9.00
CA ALA A 91 3.12 11.31 -9.62
C ALA A 91 3.48 11.62 -11.08
N ARG A 92 4.76 11.88 -11.39
CA ARG A 92 5.24 12.08 -12.77
C ARG A 92 5.03 10.85 -13.64
N GLU A 93 5.45 9.68 -13.17
CA GLU A 93 5.31 8.44 -13.94
C GLU A 93 3.85 8.08 -14.20
N ILE A 94 2.94 8.31 -13.23
CA ILE A 94 1.50 8.09 -13.44
C ILE A 94 0.98 9.07 -14.49
N LEU A 95 1.37 10.33 -14.43
CA LEU A 95 0.92 11.32 -15.40
C LEU A 95 1.42 11.02 -16.81
N GLU A 96 2.72 10.74 -16.95
CA GLU A 96 3.38 10.55 -18.24
C GLU A 96 3.05 9.22 -18.92
N LYS A 97 3.02 8.13 -18.15
CA LYS A 97 2.90 6.77 -18.70
C LYS A 97 1.47 6.21 -18.66
N PHE A 98 0.63 6.74 -17.79
CA PHE A 98 -0.71 6.19 -17.51
C PHE A 98 -1.82 7.24 -17.61
N SER A 99 -1.58 8.33 -18.34
CA SER A 99 -2.56 9.40 -18.60
C SER A 99 -3.23 9.93 -17.33
N GLY A 100 -2.49 9.99 -16.22
CA GLY A 100 -2.96 10.50 -14.95
C GLY A 100 -3.80 9.53 -14.12
N THR A 101 -3.98 8.29 -14.55
CA THR A 101 -4.74 7.28 -13.81
C THR A 101 -3.82 6.29 -13.12
N VAL A 102 -4.03 6.05 -11.82
CA VAL A 102 -3.29 5.02 -11.09
C VAL A 102 -3.59 3.66 -11.72
N PRO A 103 -2.57 2.88 -12.14
CA PRO A 103 -2.79 1.58 -12.78
C PRO A 103 -3.54 0.60 -11.88
N ALA A 104 -4.55 -0.07 -12.43
CA ALA A 104 -5.27 -1.13 -11.74
C ALA A 104 -4.54 -2.48 -11.80
N ASP A 105 -3.64 -2.68 -12.78
CA ASP A 105 -2.85 -3.90 -12.92
C ASP A 105 -1.61 -3.87 -12.04
N ILE A 106 -1.40 -4.95 -11.26
CA ILE A 106 -0.32 -5.06 -10.28
C ILE A 106 1.06 -5.03 -10.93
N ASP A 107 1.23 -5.74 -12.04
CA ASP A 107 2.52 -5.87 -12.70
C ASP A 107 2.91 -4.54 -13.35
N THR A 108 1.97 -3.91 -14.01
CA THR A 108 2.11 -2.56 -14.59
C THR A 108 2.43 -1.53 -13.50
N PHE A 109 1.67 -1.53 -12.39
CA PHE A 109 1.90 -0.55 -11.32
C PHE A 109 3.25 -0.76 -10.61
N ALA A 110 3.71 -2.00 -10.49
CA ALA A 110 5.02 -2.32 -9.91
C ALA A 110 6.22 -1.90 -10.78
N THR A 111 6.00 -1.46 -12.03
CA THR A 111 7.07 -0.90 -12.87
C THR A 111 7.45 0.53 -12.48
N ILE A 112 6.57 1.23 -11.76
CA ILE A 112 6.81 2.61 -11.33
C ILE A 112 7.90 2.64 -10.27
N LYS A 113 8.91 3.46 -10.47
CA LYS A 113 10.02 3.61 -9.52
C LYS A 113 9.52 4.17 -8.18
N GLY A 114 9.67 3.37 -7.13
CA GLY A 114 9.19 3.69 -5.78
C GLY A 114 7.97 2.88 -5.37
N ILE A 115 7.33 2.15 -6.30
CA ILE A 115 6.25 1.21 -6.03
C ILE A 115 6.79 -0.21 -6.13
N GLY A 116 6.97 -0.86 -4.98
CA GLY A 116 7.29 -2.30 -4.97
C GLY A 116 6.04 -3.14 -5.21
N ARG A 117 6.25 -4.42 -5.62
CA ARG A 117 5.13 -5.37 -5.86
C ARG A 117 4.16 -5.48 -4.68
N LYS A 118 4.67 -5.39 -3.43
CA LYS A 118 3.82 -5.41 -2.23
C LYS A 118 2.88 -4.20 -2.20
N SER A 119 3.41 -3.00 -2.43
CA SER A 119 2.62 -1.76 -2.44
C SER A 119 1.63 -1.75 -3.61
N ALA A 120 2.07 -2.17 -4.81
CA ALA A 120 1.18 -2.31 -5.95
C ALA A 120 0.00 -3.24 -5.63
N SER A 121 0.27 -4.45 -5.10
CA SER A 121 -0.78 -5.41 -4.72
C SER A 121 -1.72 -4.86 -3.64
N LEU A 122 -1.20 -4.09 -2.68
CA LEU A 122 -2.01 -3.48 -1.64
C LEU A 122 -2.93 -2.41 -2.22
N ILE A 123 -2.37 -1.49 -2.98
CA ILE A 123 -3.12 -0.36 -3.54
C ILE A 123 -4.19 -0.86 -4.53
N THR A 124 -3.82 -1.74 -5.47
CA THR A 124 -4.78 -2.27 -6.45
C THR A 124 -5.85 -3.14 -5.79
N GLY A 125 -5.46 -3.93 -4.78
CA GLY A 125 -6.41 -4.76 -4.03
C GLY A 125 -7.44 -3.95 -3.29
N ILE A 126 -7.06 -2.82 -2.70
CA ILE A 126 -7.94 -1.98 -1.90
C ILE A 126 -8.73 -1.00 -2.79
N ALA A 127 -8.04 -0.26 -3.68
CA ALA A 127 -8.68 0.78 -4.47
C ALA A 127 -9.58 0.24 -5.59
N TYR A 128 -9.23 -0.92 -6.16
CA TYR A 128 -9.93 -1.50 -7.31
C TYR A 128 -10.59 -2.85 -7.02
N ASN A 129 -10.57 -3.32 -5.76
CA ASN A 129 -11.10 -4.63 -5.35
C ASN A 129 -10.49 -5.81 -6.15
N ILE A 130 -9.24 -5.69 -6.58
CA ILE A 130 -8.55 -6.76 -7.30
C ILE A 130 -8.06 -7.79 -6.30
N PRO A 131 -8.46 -9.07 -6.41
CA PRO A 131 -8.01 -10.10 -5.49
C PRO A 131 -6.48 -10.21 -5.46
N ALA A 132 -5.88 -9.92 -4.32
CA ALA A 132 -4.44 -10.00 -4.14
C ALA A 132 -4.09 -10.49 -2.73
N VAL A 133 -3.13 -11.39 -2.63
CA VAL A 133 -2.58 -11.80 -1.34
C VAL A 133 -1.27 -11.08 -1.10
N ILE A 134 -1.29 -10.22 -0.09
CA ILE A 134 -0.12 -9.45 0.33
C ILE A 134 0.64 -10.29 1.34
N VAL A 135 1.71 -10.96 0.88
CA VAL A 135 2.57 -11.75 1.76
C VAL A 135 3.67 -10.88 2.33
N ASP A 136 3.52 -10.52 3.61
CA ASP A 136 4.54 -9.87 4.41
C ASP A 136 5.09 -10.80 5.51
N THR A 137 5.93 -10.26 6.38
CA THR A 137 6.52 -11.02 7.49
C THR A 137 5.47 -11.52 8.50
N HIS A 138 4.37 -10.79 8.67
CA HIS A 138 3.28 -11.18 9.56
C HIS A 138 2.48 -12.34 8.96
N VAL A 139 2.07 -12.24 7.70
CA VAL A 139 1.39 -13.31 6.97
C VAL A 139 2.24 -14.57 6.93
N ALA A 140 3.55 -14.46 6.64
CA ALA A 140 4.46 -15.59 6.64
C ALA A 140 4.54 -16.27 8.01
N ARG A 141 4.70 -15.49 9.09
CA ARG A 141 4.78 -15.99 10.46
C ARG A 141 3.47 -16.66 10.90
N VAL A 142 2.34 -15.99 10.68
CA VAL A 142 1.03 -16.52 11.08
C VAL A 142 0.70 -17.79 10.30
N SER A 143 0.87 -17.79 8.97
CA SER A 143 0.64 -18.96 8.13
C SER A 143 1.49 -20.15 8.56
N GLY A 144 2.75 -19.93 8.98
CA GLY A 144 3.60 -20.95 9.55
C GLY A 144 3.05 -21.49 10.88
N ARG A 145 2.62 -20.61 11.80
CA ARG A 145 2.10 -21.00 13.12
C ARG A 145 0.80 -21.79 13.05
N ILE A 146 -0.12 -21.40 12.16
CA ILE A 146 -1.38 -22.15 11.97
C ILE A 146 -1.22 -23.37 11.07
N GLY A 147 0.00 -23.60 10.55
CA GLY A 147 0.36 -24.80 9.77
C GLY A 147 -0.19 -24.80 8.33
N LEU A 148 -0.42 -23.63 7.74
CA LEU A 148 -0.75 -23.48 6.31
C LEU A 148 0.50 -23.62 5.42
N THR A 149 1.68 -23.43 5.96
CA THR A 149 2.96 -23.61 5.25
C THR A 149 4.03 -24.18 6.17
N ILE A 150 4.90 -25.02 5.61
CA ILE A 150 6.03 -25.63 6.33
C ILE A 150 7.32 -24.83 6.08
N LYS A 151 7.40 -24.05 5.02
CA LYS A 151 8.58 -23.26 4.65
C LYS A 151 8.23 -21.80 4.49
N ILE A 152 8.87 -20.97 5.29
CA ILE A 152 8.78 -19.50 5.24
C ILE A 152 9.62 -18.99 4.04
N ASN A 153 9.23 -19.36 2.82
CA ASN A 153 9.74 -18.71 1.61
C ASN A 153 8.61 -17.86 1.04
N LEU A 154 8.75 -16.54 1.20
CA LEU A 154 7.75 -15.55 0.78
C LEU A 154 7.32 -15.71 -0.67
N THR A 155 8.23 -16.12 -1.54
CA THR A 155 7.95 -16.32 -2.97
C THR A 155 7.10 -17.55 -3.23
N LYS A 156 7.34 -18.65 -2.48
CA LYS A 156 6.53 -19.88 -2.58
C LYS A 156 5.17 -19.71 -1.91
N LEU A 157 5.11 -18.96 -0.81
CA LEU A 157 3.86 -18.68 -0.09
C LEU A 157 2.87 -17.91 -0.99
N LYS A 158 3.35 -16.95 -1.80
CA LYS A 158 2.53 -16.23 -2.79
C LYS A 158 1.89 -17.15 -3.81
N LYS A 159 2.58 -18.25 -4.21
CA LYS A 159 2.01 -19.24 -5.15
C LYS A 159 0.96 -20.15 -4.51
N ILE A 160 1.10 -20.43 -3.20
CA ILE A 160 0.19 -21.31 -2.46
C ILE A 160 -1.10 -20.58 -2.07
N LEU A 161 -0.99 -19.27 -1.75
CA LEU A 161 -2.11 -18.45 -1.32
C LEU A 161 -2.83 -17.73 -2.49
N LYS A 162 -2.41 -17.94 -3.74
CA LYS A 162 -3.19 -17.57 -4.93
C LYS A 162 -4.42 -18.50 -4.98
N ILE A 163 -5.46 -18.05 -4.35
CA ILE A 163 -6.83 -18.56 -4.53
C ILE A 163 -7.55 -17.63 -5.48
#